data_8f832c2ed1cd1c56c107a3f2d3d95fea
#
_entry.id   8f832c2ed1cd1c56c107a3f2d3d95fea
#
_cell.length_a   1.000
_cell.length_b   1.000
_cell.length_c   1.000
_cell.angle_alpha   90.00
_cell.angle_beta   90.00
_cell.angle_gamma   90.00
#
_symmetry.space_group_name_H-M   'P 1'
#
loop_
_entity.id
_entity.type
_entity.pdbx_description
1 polymer ?
#
loop_
_entity_poly.entity_id
_entity_poly.type
_entity_poly.pdbx_seq_one_letter_code
_entity_poly.pdbx_strand_id
1 'polypeptide(L)'
;MAAKTKEKETVVVKTQEEMYLDAERLLKATECLTRDKEKAEFFKNLADRYKDLGEYEDSKDKYEECLKKHKYYKEQSKIVKEIQPKEEDFNENKSKSNGIIGKVIICLVIVLVIAAAGGIVYLKTKPGRYQRATFYENKGNYEKSYKMFKNLKNYKDSKERKRDCKYQFALQCWKDEDYEPAIKMFRELVESEYGDSEEKLADLEIEYIKKQKIGTNVIFGNFHWLILENDGDKVLLVKSEPINGLAYNEGDEATTWSECTLREYLNGSFLDGTFGLNMQKKILDTNIKVENNSTYGTKAGKDTVDKIFMLNGSQAEQYEEILSNYLRDWWLIGPGNSENTAQYVSYGKVMDYGYIVTDTNIHIRPALWVSIK
;
A
#
# COMPACT_ATOMS: atom_id res chain seq x y z
N MET A 1 -39.83 -58.28 11.71
CA MET A 1 -39.64 -57.03 12.52
C MET A 1 -38.33 -56.35 12.08
N ALA A 2 -38.43 -55.34 11.27
CA ALA A 2 -37.30 -54.60 10.75
C ALA A 2 -37.23 -53.28 11.53
N ALA A 3 -36.14 -53.11 12.30
CA ALA A 3 -35.88 -51.86 13.01
C ALA A 3 -35.34 -50.80 12.04
N LYS A 4 -36.07 -49.70 11.89
CA LYS A 4 -35.60 -48.49 11.19
C LYS A 4 -34.67 -47.73 12.10
N THR A 5 -33.38 -47.73 11.76
CA THR A 5 -32.37 -46.85 12.35
C THR A 5 -32.58 -45.45 11.77
N LYS A 6 -32.94 -44.47 12.62
CA LYS A 6 -32.95 -43.06 12.28
C LYS A 6 -31.50 -42.57 12.35
N GLU A 7 -30.90 -42.22 11.24
CA GLU A 7 -29.70 -41.41 11.16
C GLU A 7 -29.97 -40.01 11.75
N LYS A 8 -29.24 -39.69 12.82
CA LYS A 8 -29.18 -38.30 13.33
C LYS A 8 -28.26 -37.51 12.42
N GLU A 9 -28.81 -36.58 11.67
CA GLU A 9 -28.03 -35.53 11.02
C GLU A 9 -27.26 -34.74 12.09
N THR A 10 -25.96 -34.89 12.07
CA THR A 10 -25.05 -34.07 12.88
C THR A 10 -24.99 -32.68 12.27
N VAL A 11 -25.64 -31.70 12.88
CA VAL A 11 -25.51 -30.29 12.51
C VAL A 11 -24.08 -29.87 12.82
N VAL A 12 -23.23 -29.73 11.80
CA VAL A 12 -21.88 -29.18 11.93
C VAL A 12 -22.01 -27.68 12.21
N VAL A 13 -21.73 -27.26 13.44
CA VAL A 13 -21.71 -25.86 13.83
C VAL A 13 -20.40 -25.26 13.28
N LYS A 14 -20.48 -24.33 12.33
CA LYS A 14 -19.32 -23.62 11.77
C LYS A 14 -18.68 -22.71 12.83
N THR A 15 -17.36 -22.63 12.80
CA THR A 15 -16.61 -21.66 13.63
C THR A 15 -16.81 -20.22 13.13
N GLN A 16 -16.53 -19.23 13.97
CA GLN A 16 -16.60 -17.81 13.56
C GLN A 16 -15.66 -17.52 12.38
N GLU A 17 -14.48 -18.13 12.37
CA GLU A 17 -13.51 -18.00 11.27
C GLU A 17 -14.07 -18.56 9.96
N GLU A 18 -14.68 -19.75 9.99
CA GLU A 18 -15.31 -20.33 8.78
C GLU A 18 -16.47 -19.49 8.28
N MET A 19 -17.29 -18.94 9.18
CA MET A 19 -18.39 -18.05 8.84
C MET A 19 -17.91 -16.73 8.23
N TYR A 20 -16.81 -16.18 8.76
CA TYR A 20 -16.19 -14.96 8.24
C TYR A 20 -15.60 -15.19 6.84
N LEU A 21 -14.84 -16.27 6.64
CA LEU A 21 -14.27 -16.63 5.32
C LEU A 21 -15.36 -16.89 4.28
N ASP A 22 -16.47 -17.48 4.66
CA ASP A 22 -17.64 -17.66 3.77
C ASP A 22 -18.28 -16.32 3.38
N ALA A 23 -18.39 -15.38 4.33
CA ALA A 23 -18.89 -14.03 4.04
C ALA A 23 -17.95 -13.27 3.08
N GLU A 24 -16.64 -13.38 3.26
CA GLU A 24 -15.65 -12.80 2.35
C GLU A 24 -15.68 -13.39 0.94
N ARG A 25 -15.85 -14.70 0.81
CA ARG A 25 -16.02 -15.35 -0.50
C ARG A 25 -17.28 -14.86 -1.20
N LEU A 26 -18.36 -14.69 -0.46
CA LEU A 26 -19.61 -14.16 -1.00
C LEU A 26 -19.46 -12.68 -1.41
N LEU A 27 -18.76 -11.86 -0.62
CA LEU A 27 -18.50 -10.46 -0.97
C LEU A 27 -17.80 -10.33 -2.32
N LYS A 28 -16.83 -11.19 -2.61
CA LYS A 28 -16.15 -11.24 -3.92
C LYS A 28 -17.08 -11.66 -5.07
N ALA A 29 -18.09 -12.48 -4.80
CA ALA A 29 -19.05 -12.92 -5.81
C ALA A 29 -20.04 -11.82 -6.27
N THR A 30 -20.13 -10.68 -5.56
CA THR A 30 -21.00 -9.55 -5.94
C THR A 30 -20.63 -8.93 -7.29
N GLU A 31 -19.37 -9.10 -7.74
CA GLU A 31 -18.91 -8.57 -9.04
C GLU A 31 -19.65 -9.20 -10.23
N CYS A 32 -20.23 -10.38 -10.06
CA CYS A 32 -20.98 -11.09 -11.10
C CYS A 32 -22.44 -10.66 -11.23
N LEU A 33 -22.99 -9.93 -10.25
CA LEU A 33 -24.40 -9.52 -10.26
C LEU A 33 -24.61 -8.29 -11.15
N THR A 34 -25.62 -8.36 -12.01
CA THR A 34 -25.92 -7.29 -13.00
C THR A 34 -27.13 -6.44 -12.64
N ARG A 35 -28.11 -6.99 -11.90
CA ARG A 35 -29.38 -6.31 -11.59
C ARG A 35 -29.34 -5.67 -10.21
N ASP A 36 -29.78 -4.41 -10.11
CA ASP A 36 -29.77 -3.68 -8.84
C ASP A 36 -30.67 -4.31 -7.77
N LYS A 37 -31.80 -4.93 -8.15
CA LYS A 37 -32.64 -5.68 -7.21
C LYS A 37 -31.89 -6.88 -6.61
N GLU A 38 -31.17 -7.63 -7.43
CA GLU A 38 -30.38 -8.78 -6.99
C GLU A 38 -29.24 -8.35 -6.08
N LYS A 39 -28.56 -7.24 -6.43
CA LYS A 39 -27.52 -6.65 -5.58
C LYS A 39 -28.06 -6.18 -4.24
N ALA A 40 -29.23 -5.53 -4.23
CA ALA A 40 -29.85 -5.09 -2.98
C ALA A 40 -30.15 -6.27 -2.05
N GLU A 41 -30.73 -7.35 -2.58
CA GLU A 41 -31.03 -8.55 -1.80
C GLU A 41 -29.77 -9.26 -1.31
N PHE A 42 -28.76 -9.32 -2.18
CA PHE A 42 -27.46 -9.92 -1.85
C PHE A 42 -26.76 -9.16 -0.73
N PHE A 43 -26.65 -7.84 -0.81
CA PHE A 43 -26.02 -7.04 0.24
C PHE A 43 -26.81 -7.07 1.56
N LYS A 44 -28.12 -7.29 1.53
CA LYS A 44 -28.91 -7.55 2.74
C LYS A 44 -28.50 -8.85 3.40
N ASN A 45 -28.45 -9.95 2.63
CA ASN A 45 -28.07 -11.27 3.14
C ASN A 45 -26.61 -11.29 3.66
N LEU A 46 -25.73 -10.52 3.01
CA LEU A 46 -24.35 -10.41 3.43
C LEU A 46 -24.22 -9.59 4.72
N ALA A 47 -25.01 -8.51 4.87
CA ALA A 47 -25.09 -7.75 6.12
C ALA A 47 -25.56 -8.65 7.28
N ASP A 48 -26.61 -9.45 7.07
CA ASP A 48 -27.10 -10.36 8.11
C ASP A 48 -25.99 -11.34 8.57
N ARG A 49 -25.16 -11.86 7.67
CA ARG A 49 -24.02 -12.73 7.99
C ARG A 49 -22.92 -12.02 8.81
N TYR A 50 -22.55 -10.79 8.45
CA TYR A 50 -21.58 -10.03 9.24
C TYR A 50 -22.16 -9.62 10.61
N LYS A 51 -23.45 -9.38 10.71
CA LYS A 51 -24.15 -9.13 11.98
C LYS A 51 -24.06 -10.33 12.92
N ASP A 52 -24.20 -11.55 12.41
CA ASP A 52 -24.12 -12.79 13.20
C ASP A 52 -22.71 -13.04 13.70
N LEU A 53 -21.66 -12.46 13.08
CA LEU A 53 -20.27 -12.53 13.49
C LEU A 53 -19.94 -11.54 14.62
N GLY A 54 -20.77 -10.53 14.84
CA GLY A 54 -20.60 -9.54 15.91
C GLY A 54 -19.34 -8.69 15.76
N GLU A 55 -18.46 -8.75 16.75
CA GLU A 55 -17.18 -8.01 16.78
C GLU A 55 -15.98 -8.83 16.27
N TYR A 56 -16.22 -9.94 15.57
CA TYR A 56 -15.16 -10.74 15.01
C TYR A 56 -14.49 -10.02 13.84
N GLU A 57 -13.17 -9.83 13.89
CA GLU A 57 -12.38 -9.08 12.88
C GLU A 57 -13.03 -7.70 12.55
N ASP A 58 -13.13 -7.34 11.29
CA ASP A 58 -13.77 -6.11 10.82
C ASP A 58 -15.26 -6.27 10.47
N SER A 59 -15.92 -7.30 11.00
CA SER A 59 -17.31 -7.67 10.69
C SER A 59 -18.31 -6.53 10.95
N LYS A 60 -18.07 -5.70 11.95
CA LYS A 60 -18.90 -4.55 12.28
C LYS A 60 -18.85 -3.48 11.18
N ASP A 61 -17.67 -3.14 10.70
CA ASP A 61 -17.48 -2.16 9.63
C ASP A 61 -18.06 -2.67 8.31
N LYS A 62 -17.85 -3.95 8.01
CA LYS A 62 -18.41 -4.61 6.83
C LYS A 62 -19.93 -4.72 6.88
N TYR A 63 -20.51 -4.93 8.05
CA TYR A 63 -21.97 -4.89 8.25
C TYR A 63 -22.54 -3.52 7.85
N GLU A 64 -21.93 -2.42 8.33
CA GLU A 64 -22.37 -1.07 8.00
C GLU A 64 -22.20 -0.75 6.50
N GLU A 65 -21.09 -1.18 5.90
CA GLU A 65 -20.86 -1.02 4.47
C GLU A 65 -21.89 -1.77 3.64
N CYS A 66 -22.23 -3.00 4.01
CA CYS A 66 -23.25 -3.80 3.33
C CYS A 66 -24.63 -3.16 3.45
N LEU A 67 -24.99 -2.59 4.61
CA LEU A 67 -26.24 -1.86 4.78
C LEU A 67 -26.33 -0.61 3.89
N LYS A 68 -25.23 0.16 3.78
CA LYS A 68 -25.14 1.32 2.87
C LYS A 68 -25.34 0.90 1.42
N LYS A 69 -24.69 -0.19 0.98
CA LYS A 69 -24.84 -0.75 -0.38
C LYS A 69 -26.23 -1.31 -0.63
N HIS A 70 -26.83 -2.01 0.35
CA HIS A 70 -28.22 -2.47 0.27
C HIS A 70 -29.18 -1.30 0.04
N LYS A 71 -29.08 -0.23 0.85
CA LYS A 71 -29.93 0.96 0.71
C LYS A 71 -29.78 1.61 -0.66
N TYR A 72 -28.53 1.79 -1.12
CA TYR A 72 -28.23 2.35 -2.44
C TYR A 72 -28.87 1.56 -3.58
N TYR A 73 -28.65 0.24 -3.66
CA TYR A 73 -29.21 -0.59 -4.74
C TYR A 73 -30.73 -0.75 -4.65
N LYS A 74 -31.29 -0.72 -3.45
CA LYS A 74 -32.73 -0.73 -3.25
C LYS A 74 -33.39 0.55 -3.77
N GLU A 75 -32.79 1.71 -3.60
CA GLU A 75 -33.28 2.97 -4.18
C GLU A 75 -33.15 2.95 -5.71
N GLN A 76 -32.00 2.52 -6.25
CA GLN A 76 -31.82 2.38 -7.69
C GLN A 76 -32.86 1.43 -8.32
N SER A 77 -33.20 0.32 -7.68
CA SER A 77 -34.18 -0.62 -8.14
C SER A 77 -35.61 -0.07 -8.13
N LYS A 78 -35.91 0.92 -7.28
CA LYS A 78 -37.22 1.63 -7.27
C LYS A 78 -37.33 2.60 -8.44
N ILE A 79 -36.25 3.36 -8.71
CA ILE A 79 -36.18 4.30 -9.84
C ILE A 79 -36.44 3.55 -11.17
N VAL A 80 -35.87 2.36 -11.31
CA VAL A 80 -36.08 1.51 -12.50
C VAL A 80 -37.56 1.03 -12.59
N LYS A 81 -38.22 0.80 -11.46
CA LYS A 81 -39.66 0.40 -11.45
C LYS A 81 -40.59 1.56 -11.75
N GLU A 82 -40.28 2.80 -11.35
CA GLU A 82 -41.07 3.99 -11.66
C GLU A 82 -40.99 4.38 -13.14
N ILE A 83 -39.92 3.91 -13.84
CA ILE A 83 -39.75 4.13 -15.30
C ILE A 83 -40.40 3.04 -16.13
N GLN A 84 -40.84 1.89 -15.55
CA GLN A 84 -41.64 0.89 -16.26
C GLN A 84 -43.11 1.31 -16.26
N PRO A 85 -43.76 1.45 -17.44
CA PRO A 85 -45.19 1.75 -17.48
C PRO A 85 -45.96 0.60 -16.83
N LYS A 86 -46.82 0.92 -15.87
CA LYS A 86 -47.83 0.00 -15.36
C LYS A 86 -48.69 -0.47 -16.53
N GLU A 87 -48.76 -1.77 -16.72
CA GLU A 87 -49.86 -2.36 -17.51
C GLU A 87 -51.17 -2.07 -16.76
N GLU A 88 -51.83 -0.97 -17.09
CA GLU A 88 -53.21 -0.73 -16.72
C GLU A 88 -54.12 -1.31 -17.80
N ASP A 89 -55.05 -2.13 -17.36
CA ASP A 89 -56.17 -2.68 -18.13
C ASP A 89 -56.85 -1.60 -18.99
N PHE A 90 -56.71 -1.73 -20.31
CA PHE A 90 -57.47 -0.93 -21.25
C PHE A 90 -58.87 -1.54 -21.38
N ASN A 91 -59.80 -1.00 -20.59
CA ASN A 91 -61.21 -1.17 -20.85
C ASN A 91 -61.67 -0.08 -21.83
N GLU A 92 -62.28 -0.53 -22.92
CA GLU A 92 -62.78 0.29 -24.00
C GLU A 92 -63.83 1.34 -23.55
N ASN A 93 -63.51 2.62 -23.85
CA ASN A 93 -64.57 3.59 -24.13
C ASN A 93 -64.16 4.52 -25.28
N LYS A 94 -64.85 4.40 -26.39
CA LYS A 94 -64.72 5.17 -27.62
C LYS A 94 -64.95 6.66 -27.36
N SER A 95 -63.93 7.51 -27.61
CA SER A 95 -64.17 8.87 -28.09
C SER A 95 -63.19 9.15 -29.25
N LYS A 96 -63.85 9.32 -30.43
CA LYS A 96 -63.12 9.66 -31.67
C LYS A 96 -62.75 11.10 -31.68
N SER A 97 -61.48 11.45 -31.25
CA SER A 97 -60.83 12.70 -31.67
C SER A 97 -59.33 12.79 -31.25
N ASN A 98 -58.81 11.91 -30.37
CA ASN A 98 -57.40 12.00 -29.89
C ASN A 98 -56.44 10.93 -30.47
N GLY A 99 -56.82 10.20 -31.49
CA GLY A 99 -56.07 9.04 -32.00
C GLY A 99 -54.70 9.40 -32.65
N ILE A 100 -54.50 10.61 -33.12
CA ILE A 100 -53.27 11.01 -33.80
C ILE A 100 -52.26 11.49 -32.74
N ILE A 101 -52.67 12.31 -31.78
CA ILE A 101 -51.83 12.85 -30.71
C ILE A 101 -51.32 11.72 -29.81
N GLY A 102 -52.18 10.78 -29.43
CA GLY A 102 -51.79 9.61 -28.65
C GLY A 102 -50.76 8.70 -29.37
N LYS A 103 -50.93 8.48 -30.67
CA LYS A 103 -49.97 7.71 -31.48
C LYS A 103 -48.62 8.43 -31.62
N VAL A 104 -48.64 9.76 -31.79
CA VAL A 104 -47.41 10.56 -31.84
C VAL A 104 -46.64 10.53 -30.51
N ILE A 105 -47.35 10.63 -29.38
CA ILE A 105 -46.72 10.52 -28.03
C ILE A 105 -46.12 9.14 -27.82
N ILE A 106 -46.83 8.05 -28.18
CA ILE A 106 -46.32 6.68 -28.09
C ILE A 106 -45.08 6.50 -28.97
N CYS A 107 -45.08 6.99 -30.21
CA CYS A 107 -43.91 6.93 -31.09
C CYS A 107 -42.74 7.72 -30.52
N LEU A 108 -42.94 8.90 -29.92
CA LEU A 108 -41.89 9.69 -29.28
C LEU A 108 -41.31 8.96 -28.06
N VAL A 109 -42.13 8.33 -27.24
CA VAL A 109 -41.70 7.52 -26.09
C VAL A 109 -40.89 6.31 -26.57
N ILE A 110 -41.33 5.60 -27.61
CA ILE A 110 -40.57 4.48 -28.18
C ILE A 110 -39.23 4.93 -28.73
N VAL A 111 -39.15 6.05 -29.42
CA VAL A 111 -37.89 6.64 -29.93
C VAL A 111 -36.97 7.02 -28.80
N LEU A 112 -37.49 7.61 -27.71
CA LEU A 112 -36.71 7.95 -26.53
C LEU A 112 -36.18 6.70 -25.81
N VAL A 113 -36.95 5.64 -25.69
CA VAL A 113 -36.56 4.36 -25.12
C VAL A 113 -35.47 3.68 -25.96
N ILE A 114 -35.60 3.69 -27.30
CA ILE A 114 -34.58 3.15 -28.21
C ILE A 114 -33.31 3.97 -28.14
N ALA A 115 -33.42 5.31 -28.09
CA ALA A 115 -32.27 6.19 -27.93
C ALA A 115 -31.58 5.98 -26.58
N ALA A 116 -32.31 5.84 -25.48
CA ALA A 116 -31.76 5.53 -24.15
C ALA A 116 -31.09 4.15 -24.13
N ALA A 117 -31.73 3.12 -24.69
CA ALA A 117 -31.17 1.78 -24.81
C ALA A 117 -29.88 1.79 -25.68
N GLY A 118 -29.90 2.49 -26.82
CA GLY A 118 -28.73 2.71 -27.67
C GLY A 118 -27.60 3.43 -26.95
N GLY A 119 -27.95 4.45 -26.16
CA GLY A 119 -26.98 5.17 -25.31
C GLY A 119 -26.32 4.27 -24.26
N ILE A 120 -27.10 3.41 -23.59
CA ILE A 120 -26.60 2.43 -22.62
C ILE A 120 -25.64 1.43 -23.28
N VAL A 121 -26.01 0.91 -24.44
CA VAL A 121 -25.16 -0.02 -25.22
C VAL A 121 -23.87 0.70 -25.66
N TYR A 122 -23.97 1.94 -26.16
CA TYR A 122 -22.84 2.73 -26.56
C TYR A 122 -21.84 2.92 -25.40
N LEU A 123 -22.33 3.25 -24.19
CA LEU A 123 -21.49 3.46 -23.00
C LEU A 123 -20.69 2.21 -22.59
N LYS A 124 -21.10 1.02 -23.00
CA LYS A 124 -20.40 -0.25 -22.78
C LYS A 124 -19.30 -0.51 -23.83
N THR A 125 -19.34 0.17 -24.98
CA THR A 125 -18.32 0.05 -26.03
C THR A 125 -17.01 0.72 -25.64
N LYS A 126 -15.90 0.39 -26.33
CA LYS A 126 -14.61 1.07 -26.11
C LYS A 126 -14.70 2.60 -26.31
N PRO A 127 -15.33 3.12 -27.40
CA PRO A 127 -15.53 4.57 -27.56
C PRO A 127 -16.31 5.19 -26.39
N GLY A 128 -17.41 4.60 -25.97
CA GLY A 128 -18.24 5.12 -24.88
C GLY A 128 -17.53 5.10 -23.54
N ARG A 129 -16.77 4.03 -23.24
CA ARG A 129 -15.91 3.95 -22.03
C ARG A 129 -14.81 5.00 -22.07
N TYR A 130 -14.20 5.23 -23.21
CA TYR A 130 -13.20 6.27 -23.41
C TYR A 130 -13.78 7.68 -23.16
N GLN A 131 -14.94 8.01 -23.71
CA GLN A 131 -15.59 9.29 -23.44
C GLN A 131 -15.94 9.48 -21.96
N ARG A 132 -16.39 8.43 -21.30
CA ARG A 132 -16.65 8.47 -19.85
C ARG A 132 -15.36 8.67 -19.03
N ALA A 133 -14.26 8.02 -19.42
CA ALA A 133 -12.97 8.24 -18.77
C ALA A 133 -12.53 9.70 -18.90
N THR A 134 -12.61 10.26 -20.13
CA THR A 134 -12.34 11.67 -20.41
C THR A 134 -13.25 12.62 -19.62
N PHE A 135 -14.54 12.29 -19.49
CA PHE A 135 -15.47 13.09 -18.70
C PHE A 135 -15.05 13.14 -17.22
N TYR A 136 -14.68 12.00 -16.62
CA TYR A 136 -14.19 11.98 -15.23
C TYR A 136 -12.88 12.72 -15.06
N GLU A 137 -11.95 12.60 -16.00
CA GLU A 137 -10.70 13.35 -16.00
C GLU A 137 -10.95 14.88 -16.01
N ASN A 138 -11.80 15.35 -16.94
CA ASN A 138 -12.16 16.77 -17.03
C ASN A 138 -12.90 17.30 -15.79
N LYS A 139 -13.50 16.41 -15.00
CA LYS A 139 -14.13 16.73 -13.70
C LYS A 139 -13.16 16.61 -12.52
N GLY A 140 -11.89 16.30 -12.75
CA GLY A 140 -10.90 16.11 -11.70
C GLY A 140 -11.09 14.81 -10.89
N ASN A 141 -11.97 13.90 -11.33
CA ASN A 141 -12.12 12.60 -10.70
C ASN A 141 -11.09 11.62 -11.27
N TYR A 142 -9.83 11.85 -10.90
CA TYR A 142 -8.69 11.13 -11.49
C TYR A 142 -8.67 9.66 -11.11
N GLU A 143 -9.15 9.29 -9.92
CA GLU A 143 -9.27 7.89 -9.52
C GLU A 143 -10.14 7.07 -10.48
N LYS A 144 -11.37 7.57 -10.75
CA LYS A 144 -12.29 6.88 -11.67
C LYS A 144 -11.76 6.87 -13.09
N SER A 145 -11.21 8.00 -13.54
CA SER A 145 -10.61 8.12 -14.87
C SER A 145 -9.45 7.15 -15.06
N TYR A 146 -8.51 7.09 -14.11
CA TYR A 146 -7.41 6.14 -14.09
C TYR A 146 -7.88 4.68 -14.23
N LYS A 147 -8.86 4.26 -13.39
CA LYS A 147 -9.44 2.91 -13.44
C LYS A 147 -10.07 2.60 -14.80
N MET A 148 -10.72 3.59 -15.42
CA MET A 148 -11.34 3.41 -16.72
C MET A 148 -10.33 3.34 -17.86
N PHE A 149 -9.32 4.21 -17.90
CA PHE A 149 -8.26 4.14 -18.91
C PHE A 149 -7.41 2.87 -18.76
N LYS A 150 -7.15 2.39 -17.55
CA LYS A 150 -6.49 1.10 -17.29
C LYS A 150 -7.22 -0.07 -17.99
N ASN A 151 -8.56 -0.06 -17.95
CA ASN A 151 -9.39 -1.10 -18.58
C ASN A 151 -9.49 -0.97 -20.10
N LEU A 152 -9.16 0.19 -20.66
CA LEU A 152 -9.15 0.43 -22.11
C LEU A 152 -7.85 -0.06 -22.78
N LYS A 153 -6.83 -0.36 -21.99
CA LYS A 153 -5.51 -0.85 -22.46
C LYS A 153 -4.90 0.10 -23.50
N ASN A 154 -4.77 -0.37 -24.73
CA ASN A 154 -4.14 0.36 -25.85
C ASN A 154 -5.18 1.07 -26.75
N TYR A 155 -6.39 1.33 -26.27
CA TYR A 155 -7.38 2.04 -27.07
C TYR A 155 -7.05 3.53 -27.11
N LYS A 156 -6.77 4.08 -28.31
CA LYS A 156 -6.30 5.47 -28.53
C LYS A 156 -5.10 5.77 -27.60
N ASP A 157 -5.10 6.94 -26.97
CA ASP A 157 -4.09 7.44 -26.02
C ASP A 157 -4.34 6.99 -24.55
N SER A 158 -5.20 5.97 -24.34
CA SER A 158 -5.55 5.52 -22.99
C SER A 158 -4.34 5.10 -22.14
N LYS A 159 -3.24 4.65 -22.76
CA LYS A 159 -2.02 4.30 -22.06
C LYS A 159 -1.32 5.51 -21.45
N GLU A 160 -1.27 6.60 -22.18
CA GLU A 160 -0.71 7.88 -21.75
C GLU A 160 -1.60 8.52 -20.69
N ARG A 161 -2.87 8.74 -21.01
CA ARG A 161 -3.84 9.32 -20.08
C ARG A 161 -4.02 8.55 -18.78
N LYS A 162 -3.84 7.23 -18.82
CA LYS A 162 -3.78 6.42 -17.59
C LYS A 162 -2.64 6.88 -16.68
N ARG A 163 -1.44 7.17 -17.22
CA ARG A 163 -0.30 7.65 -16.42
C ARG A 163 -0.58 9.05 -15.89
N ASP A 164 -1.10 9.94 -16.74
CA ASP A 164 -1.47 11.31 -16.36
C ASP A 164 -2.50 11.30 -15.20
N CYS A 165 -3.56 10.52 -15.35
CA CYS A 165 -4.58 10.38 -14.31
C CYS A 165 -4.02 9.73 -13.02
N LYS A 166 -3.10 8.76 -13.12
CA LYS A 166 -2.43 8.17 -11.96
C LYS A 166 -1.60 9.22 -11.22
N TYR A 167 -0.84 10.03 -11.95
CA TYR A 167 -0.03 11.10 -11.38
C TYR A 167 -0.91 12.16 -10.67
N GLN A 168 -1.97 12.63 -11.31
CA GLN A 168 -2.89 13.59 -10.72
C GLN A 168 -3.62 13.00 -9.49
N PHE A 169 -3.97 11.72 -9.53
CA PHE A 169 -4.58 11.04 -8.39
C PHE A 169 -3.59 10.89 -7.23
N ALA A 170 -2.32 10.56 -7.52
CA ALA A 170 -1.28 10.53 -6.49
C ALA A 170 -1.10 11.89 -5.82
N LEU A 171 -1.10 12.99 -6.59
CA LEU A 171 -1.06 14.35 -6.03
C LEU A 171 -2.28 14.68 -5.17
N GLN A 172 -3.48 14.20 -5.53
CA GLN A 172 -4.68 14.37 -4.70
C GLN A 172 -4.54 13.61 -3.38
N CYS A 173 -4.15 12.33 -3.42
CA CYS A 173 -3.91 11.55 -2.22
C CYS A 173 -2.86 12.21 -1.31
N TRP A 174 -1.77 12.73 -1.87
CA TRP A 174 -0.77 13.47 -1.12
C TRP A 174 -1.37 14.72 -0.43
N LYS A 175 -2.12 15.52 -1.18
CA LYS A 175 -2.79 16.73 -0.64
C LYS A 175 -3.77 16.39 0.49
N ASP A 176 -4.45 15.24 0.39
CA ASP A 176 -5.41 14.75 1.37
C ASP A 176 -4.73 13.99 2.53
N GLU A 177 -3.37 13.99 2.58
CA GLU A 177 -2.53 13.29 3.55
C GLU A 177 -2.70 11.76 3.55
N ASP A 178 -3.22 11.21 2.46
CA ASP A 178 -3.30 9.76 2.22
C ASP A 178 -1.99 9.26 1.61
N TYR A 179 -0.95 9.17 2.47
CA TYR A 179 0.44 8.98 2.06
C TYR A 179 0.71 7.64 1.40
N GLU A 180 0.22 6.53 1.96
CA GLU A 180 0.55 5.18 1.47
C GLU A 180 0.10 4.94 0.02
N PRO A 181 -1.15 5.25 -0.39
CA PRO A 181 -1.55 5.16 -1.79
C PRO A 181 -0.77 6.11 -2.71
N ALA A 182 -0.46 7.34 -2.24
CA ALA A 182 0.32 8.29 -3.01
C ALA A 182 1.74 7.77 -3.28
N ILE A 183 2.45 7.30 -2.24
CA ILE A 183 3.79 6.69 -2.35
C ILE A 183 3.76 5.51 -3.33
N LYS A 184 2.79 4.61 -3.20
CA LYS A 184 2.65 3.47 -4.11
C LYS A 184 2.49 3.89 -5.56
N MET A 185 1.64 4.88 -5.82
CA MET A 185 1.39 5.36 -7.20
C MET A 185 2.61 6.06 -7.78
N PHE A 186 3.32 6.90 -7.01
CA PHE A 186 4.54 7.53 -7.47
C PHE A 186 5.66 6.53 -7.74
N ARG A 187 5.81 5.47 -6.94
CA ARG A 187 6.76 4.38 -7.24
C ARG A 187 6.49 3.72 -8.58
N GLU A 188 5.24 3.36 -8.86
CA GLU A 188 4.86 2.81 -10.16
C GLU A 188 5.07 3.80 -11.33
N LEU A 189 5.03 5.11 -11.06
CA LEU A 189 5.33 6.15 -12.04
C LEU A 189 6.84 6.31 -12.27
N VAL A 190 7.65 6.22 -11.21
CA VAL A 190 9.12 6.20 -11.29
C VAL A 190 9.62 5.01 -12.10
N GLU A 191 9.09 3.80 -11.88
CA GLU A 191 9.41 2.61 -12.69
C GLU A 191 9.11 2.80 -14.18
N SER A 192 8.18 3.67 -14.53
CA SER A 192 7.82 4.01 -15.91
C SER A 192 8.45 5.31 -16.41
N GLU A 193 9.40 5.88 -15.67
CA GLU A 193 10.12 7.12 -15.96
C GLU A 193 9.16 8.29 -16.34
N TYR A 194 8.10 8.47 -15.53
CA TYR A 194 7.07 9.45 -15.83
C TYR A 194 7.32 10.80 -15.14
N GLY A 195 7.62 11.81 -15.93
CA GLY A 195 7.75 13.21 -15.48
C GLY A 195 8.75 13.39 -14.33
N ASP A 196 8.35 14.16 -13.32
CA ASP A 196 9.11 14.44 -12.10
C ASP A 196 8.76 13.50 -10.94
N SER A 197 8.23 12.30 -11.23
CA SER A 197 7.71 11.37 -10.23
C SER A 197 8.76 10.94 -9.20
N GLU A 198 10.05 10.88 -9.57
CA GLU A 198 11.15 10.56 -8.64
C GLU A 198 11.34 11.67 -7.59
N GLU A 199 11.32 12.92 -8.03
CA GLU A 199 11.40 14.09 -7.13
C GLU A 199 10.18 14.13 -6.19
N LYS A 200 8.97 13.95 -6.75
CA LYS A 200 7.73 13.93 -5.97
C LYS A 200 7.71 12.78 -4.96
N LEU A 201 8.20 11.61 -5.35
CA LEU A 201 8.31 10.47 -4.42
C LEU A 201 9.26 10.78 -3.27
N ALA A 202 10.43 11.35 -3.56
CA ALA A 202 11.40 11.71 -2.53
C ALA A 202 10.82 12.73 -1.53
N ASP A 203 10.15 13.77 -2.02
CA ASP A 203 9.54 14.79 -1.17
C ASP A 203 8.39 14.20 -0.33
N LEU A 204 7.56 13.37 -0.94
CA LEU A 204 6.43 12.72 -0.28
C LEU A 204 6.87 11.75 0.83
N GLU A 205 7.91 10.93 0.58
CA GLU A 205 8.44 10.02 1.60
C GLU A 205 9.03 10.79 2.80
N ILE A 206 9.72 11.91 2.56
CA ILE A 206 10.22 12.78 3.63
C ILE A 206 9.07 13.40 4.42
N GLU A 207 8.04 13.91 3.76
CA GLU A 207 6.87 14.47 4.45
C GLU A 207 6.15 13.42 5.29
N TYR A 208 6.01 12.20 4.77
CA TYR A 208 5.45 11.08 5.51
C TYR A 208 6.29 10.74 6.75
N ILE A 209 7.62 10.62 6.61
CA ILE A 209 8.56 10.34 7.71
C ILE A 209 8.44 11.42 8.80
N LYS A 210 8.40 12.69 8.42
CA LYS A 210 8.28 13.84 9.34
C LYS A 210 7.08 13.73 10.29
N LYS A 211 5.99 13.12 9.84
CA LYS A 211 4.74 12.96 10.62
C LYS A 211 4.73 11.71 11.50
N GLN A 212 5.70 10.81 11.36
CA GLN A 212 5.73 9.57 12.12
C GLN A 212 6.44 9.71 13.46
N LYS A 213 6.10 8.80 14.38
CA LYS A 213 6.70 8.76 15.72
C LYS A 213 7.95 7.89 15.74
N ILE A 214 8.82 8.12 16.71
CA ILE A 214 9.94 7.23 17.05
C ILE A 214 9.40 5.82 17.30
N GLY A 215 10.11 4.81 16.82
CA GLY A 215 9.72 3.40 16.88
C GLY A 215 8.76 2.95 15.75
N THR A 216 8.32 3.87 14.87
CA THR A 216 7.47 3.52 13.71
C THR A 216 8.33 3.02 12.55
N ASN A 217 7.83 1.98 11.85
CA ASN A 217 8.38 1.55 10.57
C ASN A 217 7.85 2.44 9.45
N VAL A 218 8.75 2.97 8.64
CA VAL A 218 8.46 3.79 7.47
C VAL A 218 9.10 3.20 6.22
N ILE A 219 8.64 3.60 5.06
CA ILE A 219 9.26 3.23 3.80
C ILE A 219 10.05 4.44 3.31
N PHE A 220 11.36 4.23 3.06
CA PHE A 220 12.22 5.21 2.40
C PHE A 220 13.08 4.49 1.35
N GLY A 221 13.02 4.96 0.11
CA GLY A 221 13.53 4.20 -1.01
C GLY A 221 12.80 2.85 -1.16
N ASN A 222 13.55 1.78 -1.35
CA ASN A 222 12.99 0.45 -1.58
C ASN A 222 12.90 -0.42 -0.31
N PHE A 223 13.16 0.15 0.88
CA PHE A 223 13.23 -0.61 2.12
C PHE A 223 12.36 -0.02 3.23
N HIS A 224 12.09 -0.86 4.22
CA HIS A 224 11.49 -0.46 5.49
C HIS A 224 12.58 -0.04 6.46
N TRP A 225 12.33 1.08 7.14
CA TRP A 225 13.24 1.69 8.10
C TRP A 225 12.50 1.96 9.40
N LEU A 226 13.18 1.75 10.51
CA LEU A 226 12.70 2.06 11.84
C LEU A 226 13.22 3.44 12.25
N ILE A 227 12.33 4.32 12.70
CA ILE A 227 12.70 5.64 13.21
C ILE A 227 13.31 5.50 14.60
N LEU A 228 14.58 5.86 14.76
CA LEU A 228 15.27 5.86 16.05
C LEU A 228 15.23 7.21 16.75
N GLU A 229 15.37 8.30 16.00
CA GLU A 229 15.46 9.65 16.54
C GLU A 229 14.82 10.67 15.59
N ASN A 230 14.28 11.74 16.16
CA ASN A 230 13.77 12.90 15.42
C ASN A 230 14.15 14.15 16.21
N ASP A 231 15.08 14.95 15.70
CA ASP A 231 15.54 16.20 16.33
C ASP A 231 14.84 17.46 15.79
N GLY A 232 13.82 17.28 14.96
CA GLY A 232 13.03 18.38 14.37
C GLY A 232 13.55 18.85 13.00
N ASP A 233 14.82 18.66 12.69
CA ASP A 233 15.46 19.03 11.41
C ASP A 233 15.82 17.80 10.57
N LYS A 234 16.07 16.69 11.23
CA LYS A 234 16.48 15.41 10.63
C LYS A 234 15.95 14.23 11.44
N VAL A 235 15.86 13.08 10.79
CA VAL A 235 15.40 11.81 11.39
C VAL A 235 16.47 10.75 11.18
N LEU A 236 16.82 10.03 12.26
CA LEU A 236 17.68 8.85 12.20
C LEU A 236 16.84 7.62 11.88
N LEU A 237 17.18 6.97 10.81
CA LEU A 237 16.56 5.75 10.33
C LEU A 237 17.56 4.59 10.43
N VAL A 238 17.10 3.43 10.90
CA VAL A 238 17.85 2.17 10.82
C VAL A 238 17.03 1.15 10.02
N LYS A 239 17.69 0.37 9.17
CA LYS A 239 16.99 -0.63 8.35
C LYS A 239 16.29 -1.64 9.25
N SER A 240 14.98 -1.83 9.03
CA SER A 240 14.14 -2.71 9.87
C SER A 240 14.54 -4.16 9.73
N GLU A 241 14.62 -4.63 8.48
CA GLU A 241 15.11 -5.97 8.15
C GLU A 241 16.59 -5.90 7.78
N PRO A 242 17.46 -6.60 8.49
CA PRO A 242 18.89 -6.62 8.19
C PRO A 242 19.21 -7.22 6.83
N ILE A 243 20.42 -6.97 6.38
CA ILE A 243 21.02 -7.59 5.18
C ILE A 243 21.88 -8.75 5.64
N ASN A 244 21.77 -9.88 4.98
CA ASN A 244 22.51 -11.12 5.29
C ASN A 244 23.62 -11.37 4.27
N GLY A 245 24.61 -12.17 4.67
CA GLY A 245 25.60 -12.73 3.76
C GLY A 245 26.74 -11.80 3.38
N LEU A 246 26.94 -10.70 4.12
CA LEU A 246 28.05 -9.78 3.91
C LEU A 246 28.93 -9.73 5.17
N ALA A 247 30.23 -9.84 4.99
CA ALA A 247 31.22 -9.66 6.04
C ALA A 247 31.39 -8.17 6.38
N TYR A 248 31.92 -7.86 7.55
CA TYR A 248 32.38 -6.51 7.91
C TYR A 248 33.58 -6.10 7.03
N ASN A 249 34.52 -7.05 6.82
CA ASN A 249 35.61 -6.94 5.87
C ASN A 249 35.81 -8.26 5.12
N GLU A 250 36.08 -8.22 3.81
CA GLU A 250 36.28 -9.43 3.01
C GLU A 250 37.57 -10.17 3.37
N GLY A 251 38.62 -9.42 3.75
CA GLY A 251 39.90 -9.98 4.23
C GLY A 251 39.96 -10.11 5.74
N ASP A 252 40.87 -10.96 6.25
CA ASP A 252 41.12 -11.20 7.68
C ASP A 252 42.21 -10.32 8.31
N GLU A 253 42.75 -9.37 7.52
CA GLU A 253 43.72 -8.40 7.99
C GLU A 253 43.11 -7.41 8.98
N ALA A 254 44.01 -6.71 9.70
CA ALA A 254 43.64 -5.59 10.57
C ALA A 254 42.83 -4.56 9.80
N THR A 255 41.64 -4.23 10.30
CA THR A 255 40.76 -3.26 9.66
C THR A 255 40.01 -2.41 10.66
N THR A 256 39.54 -1.26 10.20
CA THR A 256 38.70 -0.33 10.96
C THR A 256 37.51 0.08 10.13
N TRP A 257 36.48 0.74 10.72
CA TRP A 257 35.37 1.27 9.98
C TRP A 257 35.79 2.10 8.77
N SER A 258 36.81 2.93 8.94
CA SER A 258 37.31 3.81 7.87
C SER A 258 37.85 3.07 6.63
N GLU A 259 38.22 1.81 6.76
CA GLU A 259 38.94 1.05 5.75
C GLU A 259 38.21 -0.23 5.30
N CYS A 260 37.14 -0.66 6.00
CA CYS A 260 36.50 -1.91 5.75
C CYS A 260 35.67 -1.91 4.42
N THR A 261 35.60 -3.06 3.80
CA THR A 261 34.84 -3.27 2.53
C THR A 261 33.33 -3.05 2.70
N LEU A 262 32.81 -3.28 3.90
CA LEU A 262 31.38 -3.02 4.17
C LEU A 262 31.03 -1.53 4.08
N ARG A 263 31.86 -0.63 4.62
CA ARG A 263 31.64 0.82 4.50
C ARG A 263 31.67 1.26 3.03
N GLU A 264 32.64 0.75 2.26
CA GLU A 264 32.74 1.02 0.84
C GLU A 264 31.46 0.57 0.09
N TYR A 265 30.99 -0.65 0.37
CA TYR A 265 29.75 -1.17 -0.19
C TYR A 265 28.54 -0.29 0.16
N LEU A 266 28.39 0.09 1.44
CA LEU A 266 27.24 0.87 1.91
C LEU A 266 27.17 2.26 1.28
N ASN A 267 28.32 2.94 1.12
CA ASN A 267 28.38 4.29 0.54
C ASN A 267 28.63 4.32 -0.97
N GLY A 268 28.76 3.15 -1.61
CA GLY A 268 28.86 2.96 -3.04
C GLY A 268 27.63 2.21 -3.61
N SER A 269 27.82 0.96 -3.95
CA SER A 269 26.81 0.17 -4.70
C SER A 269 25.48 0.01 -3.97
N PHE A 270 25.45 -0.04 -2.63
CA PHE A 270 24.19 -0.07 -1.88
C PHE A 270 23.46 1.27 -1.96
N LEU A 271 24.14 2.38 -1.74
CA LEU A 271 23.57 3.73 -1.85
C LEU A 271 22.99 3.96 -3.25
N ASP A 272 23.77 3.70 -4.30
CA ASP A 272 23.40 3.95 -5.69
C ASP A 272 22.29 2.99 -6.17
N GLY A 273 22.32 1.73 -5.73
CA GLY A 273 21.32 0.73 -6.10
C GLY A 273 20.00 0.86 -5.35
N THR A 274 20.01 1.56 -4.21
CA THR A 274 18.83 1.69 -3.33
C THR A 274 18.08 3.00 -3.53
N PHE A 275 18.81 4.09 -3.73
CA PHE A 275 18.26 5.44 -3.72
C PHE A 275 18.54 6.16 -5.03
N GLY A 276 17.49 6.63 -5.69
CA GLY A 276 17.62 7.54 -6.82
C GLY A 276 18.26 8.89 -6.40
N LEU A 277 18.76 9.64 -7.36
CA LEU A 277 19.53 10.86 -7.10
C LEU A 277 18.78 11.89 -6.23
N ASN A 278 17.46 12.01 -6.40
CA ASN A 278 16.66 12.94 -5.60
C ASN A 278 16.51 12.48 -4.16
N MET A 279 16.41 11.17 -3.91
CA MET A 279 16.43 10.62 -2.56
C MET A 279 17.81 10.75 -1.90
N GLN A 280 18.91 10.51 -2.63
CA GLN A 280 20.26 10.68 -2.12
C GLN A 280 20.53 12.11 -1.63
N LYS A 281 19.91 13.14 -2.23
CA LYS A 281 20.00 14.54 -1.76
C LYS A 281 19.31 14.76 -0.41
N LYS A 282 18.36 13.90 -0.04
CA LYS A 282 17.68 13.95 1.27
C LYS A 282 18.51 13.25 2.37
N ILE A 283 19.42 12.37 2.00
CA ILE A 283 20.34 11.68 2.93
C ILE A 283 21.48 12.60 3.27
N LEU A 284 21.68 12.85 4.56
CA LEU A 284 22.69 13.76 5.06
C LEU A 284 24.09 13.10 5.12
N ASP A 285 25.10 13.85 4.73
CA ASP A 285 26.47 13.51 5.04
C ASP A 285 26.69 13.61 6.57
N THR A 286 27.05 12.51 7.20
CA THR A 286 27.12 12.36 8.65
C THR A 286 28.56 12.14 9.09
N ASN A 287 29.04 12.97 10.04
CA ASN A 287 30.34 12.74 10.67
C ASN A 287 30.27 11.55 11.62
N ILE A 288 30.93 10.47 11.28
CA ILE A 288 31.02 9.24 12.07
C ILE A 288 32.29 9.24 12.88
N LYS A 289 32.14 9.33 14.20
CA LYS A 289 33.23 9.18 15.15
C LYS A 289 33.27 7.75 15.67
N VAL A 290 34.38 7.11 15.57
CA VAL A 290 34.60 5.77 16.10
C VAL A 290 35.55 5.82 17.27
N GLU A 291 35.09 5.38 18.44
CA GLU A 291 35.91 5.36 19.66
C GLU A 291 36.74 4.08 19.75
N ASN A 292 37.92 4.18 20.35
CA ASN A 292 38.70 3.01 20.67
C ASN A 292 37.92 2.09 21.62
N ASN A 293 38.09 0.79 21.49
CA ASN A 293 37.49 -0.14 22.43
C ASN A 293 38.07 0.10 23.82
N SER A 294 37.26 0.57 24.76
CA SER A 294 37.72 0.93 26.10
C SER A 294 38.12 -0.26 26.95
N THR A 295 37.52 -1.43 26.69
CA THR A 295 37.81 -2.67 27.43
C THR A 295 39.12 -3.31 27.01
N TYR A 296 39.39 -3.33 25.72
CA TYR A 296 40.55 -4.05 25.15
C TYR A 296 41.65 -3.14 24.61
N GLY A 297 41.41 -1.84 24.49
CA GLY A 297 42.36 -0.87 24.00
C GLY A 297 42.58 -0.85 22.48
N THR A 298 41.78 -1.63 21.73
CA THR A 298 41.86 -1.73 20.28
C THR A 298 41.55 -0.37 19.64
N LYS A 299 42.31 0.02 18.62
CA LYS A 299 42.18 1.33 17.97
C LYS A 299 41.04 1.35 16.96
N ALA A 300 40.32 2.45 16.93
CA ALA A 300 39.15 2.64 16.09
C ALA A 300 39.41 3.10 14.64
N GLY A 301 40.65 3.56 14.38
CA GLY A 301 40.96 4.17 13.08
C GLY A 301 40.59 5.66 13.00
N LYS A 302 40.27 6.12 11.79
CA LYS A 302 39.97 7.53 11.50
C LYS A 302 38.45 7.77 11.53
N ASP A 303 38.06 8.99 11.88
CA ASP A 303 36.70 9.47 11.68
C ASP A 303 36.38 9.51 10.17
N THR A 304 35.12 9.30 9.82
CA THR A 304 34.63 9.31 8.43
C THR A 304 33.45 10.24 8.25
N VAL A 305 33.12 10.53 6.98
CA VAL A 305 31.89 11.20 6.60
C VAL A 305 31.14 10.24 5.69
N ASP A 306 29.98 9.80 6.14
CA ASP A 306 29.21 8.76 5.47
C ASP A 306 27.73 9.16 5.31
N LYS A 307 27.13 8.78 4.20
CA LYS A 307 25.68 8.85 4.03
C LYS A 307 24.99 7.67 4.70
N ILE A 308 25.58 6.50 4.60
CA ILE A 308 25.06 5.26 5.17
C ILE A 308 26.14 4.67 6.08
N PHE A 309 25.75 4.37 7.30
CA PHE A 309 26.64 3.84 8.33
C PHE A 309 25.95 2.74 9.14
N MET A 310 26.64 2.12 10.08
CA MET A 310 26.06 1.29 11.12
C MET A 310 26.11 2.03 12.46
N LEU A 311 25.29 1.62 13.41
CA LEU A 311 25.34 2.20 14.76
C LEU A 311 26.64 1.85 15.48
N ASN A 312 27.08 2.70 16.40
CA ASN A 312 28.12 2.37 17.39
C ASN A 312 27.49 1.69 18.62
N GLY A 313 28.34 1.20 19.55
CA GLY A 313 27.88 0.52 20.76
C GLY A 313 26.96 1.38 21.62
N SER A 314 27.35 2.65 21.87
CA SER A 314 26.54 3.58 22.67
C SER A 314 25.16 3.86 22.06
N GLN A 315 25.08 4.00 20.73
CA GLN A 315 23.80 4.14 20.04
C GLN A 315 22.95 2.86 20.11
N ALA A 316 23.57 1.70 19.97
CA ALA A 316 22.87 0.43 20.09
C ALA A 316 22.25 0.25 21.49
N GLU A 317 22.97 0.65 22.55
CA GLU A 317 22.48 0.67 23.93
C GLU A 317 21.39 1.73 24.13
N GLN A 318 21.59 2.95 23.62
CA GLN A 318 20.63 4.06 23.71
C GLN A 318 19.26 3.68 23.12
N TYR A 319 19.25 2.97 22.01
CA TYR A 319 18.02 2.58 21.30
C TYR A 319 17.63 1.11 21.55
N GLU A 320 18.19 0.45 22.57
CA GLU A 320 17.96 -0.98 22.86
C GLU A 320 16.48 -1.34 22.89
N GLU A 321 15.63 -0.54 23.56
CA GLU A 321 14.19 -0.79 23.65
C GLU A 321 13.51 -0.83 22.28
N ILE A 322 13.87 0.10 21.38
CA ILE A 322 13.31 0.20 20.03
C ILE A 322 13.85 -0.91 19.13
N LEU A 323 15.11 -1.30 19.32
CA LEU A 323 15.84 -2.29 18.52
C LEU A 323 15.55 -3.73 18.97
N SER A 324 14.97 -3.93 20.15
CA SER A 324 14.77 -5.23 20.83
C SER A 324 13.92 -6.23 20.03
N ASN A 325 13.14 -5.79 19.07
CA ASN A 325 12.32 -6.66 18.20
C ASN A 325 13.16 -7.54 17.25
N TYR A 326 14.48 -7.34 17.18
CA TYR A 326 15.38 -8.11 16.34
C TYR A 326 16.41 -8.87 17.18
N LEU A 327 16.28 -10.17 17.29
CA LEU A 327 17.06 -11.04 18.17
C LEU A 327 18.30 -11.68 17.53
N ARG A 328 18.58 -11.37 16.26
CA ARG A 328 19.77 -11.92 15.59
C ARG A 328 20.96 -10.99 15.71
N ASP A 329 22.15 -11.55 15.52
CA ASP A 329 23.40 -10.82 15.61
C ASP A 329 23.58 -9.85 14.44
N TRP A 330 24.06 -8.64 14.72
CA TRP A 330 24.32 -7.63 13.69
C TRP A 330 25.50 -6.73 14.06
N TRP A 331 26.28 -6.33 13.02
CA TRP A 331 27.52 -5.57 13.16
C TRP A 331 27.30 -4.15 13.67
N LEU A 332 28.27 -3.68 14.48
CA LEU A 332 28.49 -2.29 14.88
C LEU A 332 29.80 -1.75 14.25
N ILE A 333 29.99 -0.42 14.28
CA ILE A 333 31.18 0.19 13.69
C ILE A 333 32.43 0.07 14.57
N GLY A 334 32.29 -0.20 15.88
CA GLY A 334 33.39 -0.23 16.84
C GLY A 334 34.31 -1.42 16.67
N PRO A 335 35.63 -1.28 17.00
CA PRO A 335 36.57 -2.40 17.01
C PRO A 335 36.27 -3.37 18.16
N GLY A 336 36.53 -4.66 17.96
CA GLY A 336 36.43 -5.68 19.01
C GLY A 336 37.67 -5.77 19.87
N ASN A 337 38.03 -6.98 20.32
CA ASN A 337 39.18 -7.23 21.20
C ASN A 337 40.54 -7.31 20.46
N SER A 338 40.52 -7.38 19.14
CA SER A 338 41.69 -7.41 18.26
C SER A 338 41.43 -6.61 16.97
N GLU A 339 42.51 -6.32 16.23
CA GLU A 339 42.48 -5.47 15.03
C GLU A 339 41.68 -6.08 13.85
N ASN A 340 41.38 -7.40 13.87
CA ASN A 340 40.59 -8.10 12.90
C ASN A 340 39.22 -8.55 13.45
N THR A 341 38.73 -7.89 14.52
CA THR A 341 37.39 -8.09 15.09
C THR A 341 36.62 -6.79 15.18
N ALA A 342 35.33 -6.83 14.96
CA ALA A 342 34.43 -5.70 15.11
C ALA A 342 33.34 -6.02 16.15
N GLN A 343 32.88 -5.00 16.87
CA GLN A 343 31.76 -5.12 17.80
C GLN A 343 30.50 -5.53 17.05
N TYR A 344 29.60 -6.21 17.74
CA TYR A 344 28.30 -6.60 17.23
C TYR A 344 27.28 -6.62 18.36
N VAL A 345 26.01 -6.63 18.01
CA VAL A 345 24.91 -6.88 18.95
C VAL A 345 24.52 -8.34 18.86
N SER A 346 24.36 -9.01 19.99
CA SER A 346 23.82 -10.36 20.11
C SER A 346 22.75 -10.39 21.17
N TYR A 347 21.58 -10.95 20.84
CA TYR A 347 20.41 -10.97 21.73
C TYR A 347 20.08 -9.60 22.37
N GLY A 348 20.22 -8.52 21.60
CA GLY A 348 19.98 -7.14 22.03
C GLY A 348 21.08 -6.52 22.87
N LYS A 349 22.21 -7.19 23.11
CA LYS A 349 23.33 -6.70 23.92
C LYS A 349 24.57 -6.45 23.05
N VAL A 350 25.27 -5.38 23.36
CA VAL A 350 26.55 -5.06 22.73
C VAL A 350 27.62 -6.06 23.20
N MET A 351 28.32 -6.65 22.26
CA MET A 351 29.42 -7.59 22.47
C MET A 351 30.74 -6.89 22.18
N ASP A 352 31.36 -6.32 23.21
CA ASP A 352 32.60 -5.53 23.13
C ASP A 352 33.83 -6.33 22.68
N TYR A 353 33.87 -7.65 22.97
CA TYR A 353 34.95 -8.50 22.48
C TYR A 353 34.93 -8.65 20.96
N GLY A 354 33.78 -8.37 20.32
CA GLY A 354 33.64 -8.43 18.87
C GLY A 354 33.64 -9.83 18.29
N TYR A 355 33.55 -9.89 16.99
CA TYR A 355 33.63 -11.13 16.21
C TYR A 355 34.53 -10.93 15.01
N ILE A 356 35.06 -12.02 14.41
CA ILE A 356 35.99 -11.92 13.29
C ILE A 356 35.30 -11.23 12.09
N VAL A 357 35.99 -10.26 11.50
CA VAL A 357 35.39 -9.36 10.46
C VAL A 357 34.99 -10.06 9.18
N THR A 358 35.49 -11.27 8.93
CA THR A 358 35.15 -12.07 7.72
C THR A 358 33.89 -12.91 7.87
N ASP A 359 33.25 -12.92 9.06
CA ASP A 359 32.04 -13.72 9.28
C ASP A 359 30.84 -13.13 8.53
N THR A 360 30.16 -13.98 7.74
CA THR A 360 28.99 -13.61 6.95
C THR A 360 27.66 -13.97 7.60
N ASN A 361 27.68 -14.59 8.78
CA ASN A 361 26.46 -14.94 9.53
C ASN A 361 25.98 -13.78 10.41
N ILE A 362 26.84 -12.82 10.72
CA ILE A 362 26.46 -11.60 11.42
C ILE A 362 25.86 -10.63 10.41
N HIS A 363 24.67 -10.14 10.72
CA HIS A 363 23.87 -9.33 9.79
C HIS A 363 24.34 -7.86 9.78
N ILE A 364 23.83 -7.12 8.79
CA ILE A 364 24.09 -5.69 8.65
C ILE A 364 22.79 -4.94 8.84
N ARG A 365 22.79 -3.92 9.71
CA ARG A 365 21.67 -2.99 9.89
C ARG A 365 22.12 -1.57 9.54
N PRO A 366 22.07 -1.17 8.27
CA PRO A 366 22.43 0.18 7.86
C PRO A 366 21.57 1.22 8.54
N ALA A 367 22.19 2.35 8.86
CA ALA A 367 21.55 3.54 9.40
C ALA A 367 21.87 4.75 8.51
N LEU A 368 20.99 5.75 8.53
CA LEU A 368 21.17 7.00 7.80
C LEU A 368 20.38 8.13 8.45
N TRP A 369 20.84 9.36 8.29
CA TRP A 369 20.07 10.54 8.62
C TRP A 369 19.41 11.11 7.38
N VAL A 370 18.12 11.41 7.45
CA VAL A 370 17.40 12.14 6.41
C VAL A 370 17.04 13.54 6.88
N SER A 371 17.22 14.54 6.01
CA SER A 371 16.74 15.90 6.24
C SER A 371 15.21 15.95 6.10
N ILE A 372 14.54 16.60 7.07
CA ILE A 372 13.10 16.84 7.06
C ILE A 372 12.75 18.33 7.02
N LYS A 373 13.74 19.15 6.63
CA LYS A 373 13.59 20.61 6.39
C LYS A 373 12.87 20.89 5.10
#